data_69bcdc99286cc14106ea977c029e7c55
#
_entry.id   69bcdc99286cc14106ea977c029e7c55
#
_cell.length_a   1.000
_cell.length_b   1.000
_cell.length_c   1.000
_cell.angle_alpha   90.00
_cell.angle_beta   90.00
_cell.angle_gamma   90.00
#
_symmetry.space_group_name_H-M   'P 1'
#
loop_
_entity.id
_entity.type
_entity.pdbx_description
1 polymer ?
#
loop_
_entity_poly.entity_id
_entity_poly.type
_entity_poly.pdbx_seq_one_letter_code
_entity_poly.pdbx_strand_id
1 'polypeptide(L)'
;MKVFVDTNVILDYISKRREYYDDARAIMETCRRGVNIGYIAAHSVTDVFYILRREYSDNERRTLLSLYLNLVEVVGIDKEKIISAIKRKDFHDFEDCLQDECAFACGADYIITRNVKDFEQSRIKAITPAEFIETTGLEE
;
A
#
# COMPACT_ATOMS: atom_id res chain seq x y z
N MET A 1 2.50 9.06 -12.07
CA MET A 1 3.44 8.67 -10.99
C MET A 1 3.24 7.23 -10.58
N LYS A 2 4.25 6.62 -10.00
CA LYS A 2 4.15 5.30 -9.38
C LYS A 2 4.00 5.47 -7.87
N VAL A 3 2.94 4.92 -7.30
CA VAL A 3 2.68 5.02 -5.86
C VAL A 3 2.59 3.61 -5.26
N PHE A 4 3.29 3.41 -4.17
CA PHE A 4 3.26 2.16 -3.42
C PHE A 4 2.32 2.34 -2.23
N VAL A 5 1.34 1.45 -2.10
CA VAL A 5 0.26 1.60 -1.11
C VAL A 5 0.48 0.64 0.06
N ASP A 6 0.63 1.20 1.26
CA ASP A 6 0.79 0.44 2.49
C ASP A 6 -0.52 -0.30 2.85
N THR A 7 -0.37 -1.42 3.53
CA THR A 7 -1.48 -2.30 3.93
C THR A 7 -2.62 -1.57 4.62
N ASN A 8 -2.32 -0.61 5.51
CA ASN A 8 -3.39 0.11 6.22
C ASN A 8 -4.26 0.96 5.28
N VAL A 9 -3.66 1.51 4.22
CA VAL A 9 -4.42 2.30 3.23
C VAL A 9 -5.28 1.39 2.36
N ILE A 10 -4.80 0.20 2.03
CA ILE A 10 -5.59 -0.82 1.34
C ILE A 10 -6.85 -1.15 2.17
N LEU A 11 -6.66 -1.40 3.46
CA LEU A 11 -7.75 -1.71 4.39
C LEU A 11 -8.74 -0.55 4.52
N ASP A 12 -8.25 0.68 4.58
CA ASP A 12 -9.10 1.87 4.66
C ASP A 12 -10.04 1.97 3.45
N TYR A 13 -9.53 1.60 2.29
CA TYR A 13 -10.31 1.61 1.06
C TYR A 13 -11.32 0.46 1.02
N ILE A 14 -10.87 -0.76 1.28
CA ILE A 14 -11.73 -1.95 1.17
C ILE A 14 -12.81 -1.97 2.24
N SER A 15 -12.44 -1.68 3.50
CA SER A 15 -13.38 -1.67 4.64
C SER A 15 -14.14 -0.37 4.79
N LYS A 16 -13.87 0.61 3.95
CA LYS A 16 -14.50 1.94 4.01
C LYS A 16 -14.38 2.55 5.41
N ARG A 17 -13.17 2.56 5.96
CA ARG A 17 -12.90 3.09 7.30
C ARG A 17 -13.14 4.59 7.34
N ARG A 18 -14.07 5.02 8.20
CA ARG A 18 -14.69 6.36 8.24
C ARG A 18 -13.75 7.54 7.99
N GLU A 19 -12.73 7.68 8.81
CA GLU A 19 -11.86 8.87 8.79
C GLU A 19 -10.88 8.87 7.61
N TYR A 20 -10.62 7.70 7.06
CA TYR A 20 -9.54 7.50 6.10
C TYR A 20 -10.02 7.13 4.71
N TYR A 21 -11.30 6.74 4.60
CA TYR A 21 -11.84 6.19 3.35
C TYR A 21 -11.79 7.18 2.19
N ASP A 22 -12.19 8.42 2.42
CA ASP A 22 -12.32 9.40 1.32
C ASP A 22 -10.97 9.67 0.68
N ASP A 23 -9.92 9.81 1.47
CA ASP A 23 -8.57 10.03 0.95
C ASP A 23 -8.02 8.79 0.26
N ALA A 24 -8.21 7.61 0.86
CA ALA A 24 -7.81 6.35 0.24
C ALA A 24 -8.54 6.16 -1.10
N ARG A 25 -9.83 6.44 -1.14
CA ARG A 25 -10.64 6.35 -2.36
C ARG A 25 -10.14 7.30 -3.44
N ALA A 26 -9.81 8.53 -3.08
CA ALA A 26 -9.30 9.51 -4.04
C ALA A 26 -8.03 9.01 -4.72
N ILE A 27 -7.10 8.43 -3.96
CA ILE A 27 -5.87 7.86 -4.51
C ILE A 27 -6.17 6.67 -5.41
N MET A 28 -6.99 5.73 -4.95
CA MET A 28 -7.32 4.53 -5.75
C MET A 28 -8.08 4.89 -7.02
N GLU A 29 -8.88 5.94 -6.99
CA GLU A 29 -9.57 6.42 -8.18
C GLU A 29 -8.59 6.94 -9.24
N THR A 30 -7.48 7.58 -8.84
CA THR A 30 -6.45 7.99 -9.79
C THR A 30 -5.76 6.78 -10.43
N CYS A 31 -5.63 5.69 -9.68
CA CYS A 31 -5.09 4.43 -10.20
C CYS A 31 -6.07 3.80 -11.20
N ARG A 32 -7.36 3.80 -10.86
CA ARG A 32 -8.41 3.28 -11.76
C ARG A 32 -8.43 4.02 -13.09
N ARG A 33 -8.23 5.34 -13.06
CA ARG A 33 -8.22 6.18 -14.27
C ARG A 33 -6.89 6.17 -15.02
N GLY A 34 -5.87 5.51 -14.48
CA GLY A 34 -4.56 5.45 -15.09
C GLY A 34 -3.72 6.72 -14.95
N VAL A 35 -4.14 7.65 -14.10
CA VAL A 35 -3.36 8.87 -13.79
C VAL A 35 -2.11 8.50 -12.99
N ASN A 36 -2.26 7.56 -12.06
CA ASN A 36 -1.15 6.98 -11.31
C ASN A 36 -1.16 5.47 -11.50
N ILE A 37 0.00 4.84 -11.31
CA ILE A 37 0.10 3.37 -11.26
C ILE A 37 0.30 3.00 -9.80
N GLY A 38 -0.64 2.23 -9.24
CA GLY A 38 -0.56 1.75 -7.87
C GLY A 38 0.15 0.42 -7.79
N TYR A 39 0.97 0.25 -6.77
CA TYR A 39 1.69 -0.99 -6.46
C TYR A 39 1.45 -1.38 -5.02
N ILE A 40 1.36 -2.67 -4.75
CA ILE A 40 1.30 -3.22 -3.39
C ILE A 40 2.30 -4.38 -3.28
N ALA A 41 2.70 -4.71 -2.06
CA ALA A 41 3.53 -5.88 -1.82
C ALA A 41 2.69 -7.16 -1.82
N ALA A 42 3.27 -8.25 -2.31
CA ALA A 42 2.58 -9.55 -2.34
C ALA A 42 2.09 -9.97 -0.95
N HIS A 43 2.87 -9.75 0.12
CA HIS A 43 2.46 -10.16 1.46
C HIS A 43 1.31 -9.30 2.02
N SER A 44 1.10 -8.09 1.51
CA SER A 44 -0.06 -7.28 1.90
C SER A 44 -1.38 -7.95 1.53
N VAL A 45 -1.40 -8.74 0.46
CA VAL A 45 -2.61 -9.47 0.04
C VAL A 45 -3.05 -10.47 1.11
N THR A 46 -2.12 -11.26 1.64
CA THR A 46 -2.43 -12.22 2.69
C THR A 46 -2.79 -11.53 4.01
N ASP A 47 -2.11 -10.44 4.33
CA ASP A 47 -2.40 -9.66 5.54
C ASP A 47 -3.82 -9.08 5.49
N VAL A 48 -4.17 -8.46 4.37
CA VAL A 48 -5.53 -7.91 4.17
C VAL A 48 -6.58 -9.00 4.26
N PHE A 49 -6.35 -10.13 3.59
CA PHE A 49 -7.28 -11.25 3.63
C PHE A 49 -7.54 -11.71 5.06
N TYR A 50 -6.47 -11.86 5.86
CA TYR A 50 -6.57 -12.29 7.24
C TYR A 50 -7.28 -11.26 8.12
N ILE A 51 -6.89 -9.99 8.01
CA ILE A 51 -7.44 -8.92 8.86
C ILE A 51 -8.95 -8.74 8.64
N LEU A 52 -9.39 -8.87 7.40
CA LEU A 52 -10.82 -8.70 7.04
C LEU A 52 -11.72 -9.86 7.44
N ARG A 53 -11.19 -10.93 8.04
CA ARG A 53 -11.97 -12.13 8.36
C ARG A 53 -13.13 -11.90 9.34
N ARG A 54 -13.06 -10.85 10.16
CA ARG A 54 -14.12 -10.53 11.12
C ARG A 54 -15.29 -9.78 10.48
N GLU A 55 -15.04 -9.10 9.37
CA GLU A 55 -16.06 -8.29 8.71
C GLU A 55 -16.69 -9.00 7.52
N TYR A 56 -15.96 -9.88 6.87
CA TYR A 56 -16.35 -10.50 5.61
C TYR A 56 -16.09 -11.99 5.60
N SER A 57 -16.98 -12.74 4.93
CA SER A 57 -16.79 -14.17 4.68
C SER A 57 -15.60 -14.43 3.76
N ASP A 58 -15.18 -15.68 3.65
CA ASP A 58 -14.11 -16.08 2.72
C ASP A 58 -14.42 -15.65 1.28
N ASN A 59 -15.63 -15.93 0.81
CA ASN A 59 -16.03 -15.57 -0.55
C ASN A 59 -16.08 -14.06 -0.76
N GLU A 60 -16.58 -13.32 0.21
CA GLU A 60 -16.61 -11.86 0.14
C GLU A 60 -15.21 -11.28 0.07
N ARG A 61 -14.28 -11.79 0.88
CA ARG A 61 -12.89 -11.33 0.88
C ARG A 61 -12.20 -11.62 -0.46
N ARG A 62 -12.44 -12.78 -1.04
CA ARG A 62 -11.89 -13.13 -2.37
C ARG A 62 -12.41 -12.18 -3.44
N THR A 63 -13.69 -11.85 -3.40
CA THR A 63 -14.31 -10.91 -4.34
C THR A 63 -13.72 -9.50 -4.18
N LEU A 64 -13.63 -9.01 -2.93
CA LEU A 64 -13.08 -7.69 -2.65
C LEU A 64 -11.63 -7.55 -3.10
N LEU A 65 -10.79 -8.56 -2.82
CA LEU A 65 -9.40 -8.56 -3.27
C LEU A 65 -9.29 -8.64 -4.78
N SER A 66 -10.12 -9.45 -5.43
CA SER A 66 -10.13 -9.56 -6.89
C SER A 66 -10.43 -8.21 -7.54
N LEU A 67 -11.40 -7.48 -7.00
CA LEU A 67 -11.74 -6.14 -7.48
C LEU A 67 -10.60 -5.15 -7.23
N TYR A 68 -9.99 -5.20 -6.05
CA TYR A 68 -8.88 -4.31 -5.72
C TYR A 68 -7.68 -4.55 -6.64
N LEU A 69 -7.40 -5.79 -6.98
CA LEU A 69 -6.27 -6.15 -7.85
C LEU A 69 -6.42 -5.62 -9.29
N ASN A 70 -7.62 -5.20 -9.69
CA ASN A 70 -7.80 -4.51 -10.96
C ASN A 70 -7.24 -3.08 -10.92
N LEU A 71 -6.99 -2.54 -9.73
CA LEU A 71 -6.54 -1.16 -9.55
C LEU A 71 -5.02 -1.04 -9.40
N VAL A 72 -4.34 -2.12 -9.06
CA VAL A 72 -2.92 -2.09 -8.68
C VAL A 72 -2.14 -3.23 -9.31
N GLU A 73 -0.83 -3.04 -9.35
CA GLU A 73 0.13 -4.09 -9.65
C GLU A 73 0.69 -4.66 -8.35
N VAL A 74 1.04 -5.93 -8.34
CA VAL A 74 1.59 -6.61 -7.17
C VAL A 74 3.09 -6.82 -7.36
N VAL A 75 3.88 -6.38 -6.38
CA VAL A 75 5.32 -6.62 -6.38
C VAL A 75 5.60 -7.92 -5.63
N GLY A 76 6.20 -8.89 -6.33
CA GLY A 76 6.56 -10.18 -5.73
C GLY A 76 7.68 -10.06 -4.71
N ILE A 77 7.67 -10.97 -3.74
CA ILE A 77 8.73 -11.05 -2.73
C ILE A 77 9.53 -12.30 -2.98
N ASP A 78 10.77 -12.12 -3.39
CA ASP A 78 11.72 -13.20 -3.62
C ASP A 78 12.72 -13.30 -2.47
N LYS A 79 13.60 -14.29 -2.56
CA LYS A 79 14.64 -14.51 -1.55
C LYS A 79 15.56 -13.30 -1.39
N GLU A 80 15.89 -12.62 -2.49
CA GLU A 80 16.79 -11.46 -2.46
C GLU A 80 16.22 -10.31 -1.65
N LYS A 81 14.93 -10.01 -1.81
CA LYS A 81 14.25 -8.97 -1.03
C LYS A 81 14.22 -9.33 0.46
N ILE A 82 13.95 -10.60 0.77
CA ILE A 82 13.91 -11.07 2.15
C ILE A 82 15.28 -10.92 2.81
N ILE A 83 16.34 -11.34 2.14
CA ILE A 83 17.71 -11.23 2.65
C ILE A 83 18.08 -9.76 2.86
N SER A 84 17.77 -8.91 1.89
CA SER A 84 18.04 -7.47 2.00
C SER A 84 17.33 -6.86 3.22
N ALA A 85 16.06 -7.20 3.42
CA ALA A 85 15.30 -6.71 4.57
C ALA A 85 15.88 -7.20 5.90
N ILE A 86 16.30 -8.47 5.97
CA ILE A 86 16.91 -9.04 7.18
C ILE A 86 18.18 -8.27 7.58
N LYS A 87 18.95 -7.81 6.61
CA LYS A 87 20.20 -7.07 6.86
C LYS A 87 19.98 -5.62 7.27
N ARG A 88 18.80 -5.07 7.03
CA ARG A 88 18.50 -3.66 7.33
C ARG A 88 17.96 -3.51 8.74
N LYS A 89 18.85 -3.63 9.71
CA LYS A 89 18.52 -3.61 11.15
C LYS A 89 18.08 -2.24 11.66
N ASP A 90 18.36 -1.19 10.92
CA ASP A 90 17.92 0.17 11.22
C ASP A 90 16.41 0.38 10.96
N PHE A 91 15.80 -0.50 10.19
CA PHE A 91 14.37 -0.45 9.95
C PHE A 91 13.62 -1.06 11.14
N HIS A 92 12.68 -0.31 11.71
CA HIS A 92 12.03 -0.68 12.95
C HIS A 92 11.17 -1.95 12.85
N ASP A 93 10.43 -2.10 11.78
CA ASP A 93 9.52 -3.23 11.56
C ASP A 93 9.93 -3.99 10.31
N PHE A 94 10.09 -5.32 10.44
CA PHE A 94 10.54 -6.16 9.33
C PHE A 94 9.56 -6.18 8.17
N GLU A 95 8.26 -6.22 8.48
CA GLU A 95 7.22 -6.23 7.44
C GLU A 95 7.21 -4.92 6.65
N ASP A 96 7.35 -3.79 7.34
CA ASP A 96 7.46 -2.48 6.69
C ASP A 96 8.74 -2.40 5.86
N CYS A 97 9.82 -3.02 6.33
CA CYS A 97 11.06 -3.10 5.56
C CYS A 97 10.87 -3.90 4.27
N LEU A 98 10.11 -4.98 4.30
CA LEU A 98 9.75 -5.73 3.08
C LEU A 98 8.93 -4.87 2.12
N GLN A 99 8.03 -4.06 2.63
CA GLN A 99 7.29 -3.12 1.79
C GLN A 99 8.23 -2.11 1.15
N ASP A 100 9.22 -1.61 1.90
CA ASP A 100 10.24 -0.71 1.35
C ASP A 100 11.03 -1.38 0.22
N GLU A 101 11.43 -2.65 0.40
CA GLU A 101 12.11 -3.40 -0.65
C GLU A 101 11.25 -3.47 -1.93
N CYS A 102 9.96 -3.70 -1.77
CA CYS A 102 9.04 -3.75 -2.90
C CYS A 102 8.86 -2.37 -3.56
N ALA A 103 8.72 -1.32 -2.76
CA ALA A 103 8.57 0.04 -3.27
C ALA A 103 9.80 0.48 -4.06
N PHE A 104 10.97 0.16 -3.55
CA PHE A 104 12.24 0.45 -4.24
C PHE A 104 12.34 -0.34 -5.55
N ALA A 105 12.02 -1.62 -5.53
CA ALA A 105 12.11 -2.49 -6.69
C ALA A 105 11.21 -2.03 -7.85
N CYS A 106 10.03 -1.52 -7.57
CA CYS A 106 9.13 -1.05 -8.62
C CYS A 106 9.40 0.41 -9.03
N GLY A 107 10.34 1.08 -8.38
CA GLY A 107 10.66 2.48 -8.69
C GLY A 107 9.56 3.45 -8.28
N ALA A 108 8.89 3.18 -7.15
CA ALA A 108 7.83 4.06 -6.67
C ALA A 108 8.34 5.46 -6.36
N ASP A 109 7.52 6.45 -6.66
CA ASP A 109 7.81 7.84 -6.34
C ASP A 109 7.50 8.14 -4.87
N TYR A 110 6.46 7.49 -4.34
CA TYR A 110 6.03 7.64 -2.95
C TYR A 110 5.53 6.33 -2.38
N ILE A 111 5.70 6.17 -1.07
CA ILE A 111 4.97 5.19 -0.27
C ILE A 111 3.80 5.93 0.36
N ILE A 112 2.59 5.50 0.08
CA ILE A 112 1.37 6.09 0.64
C ILE A 112 1.01 5.31 1.90
N THR A 113 1.09 5.97 3.06
CA THR A 113 0.88 5.34 4.36
C THR A 113 0.30 6.33 5.37
N ARG A 114 -0.49 5.85 6.33
CA ARG A 114 -0.90 6.68 7.47
C ARG A 114 0.22 6.81 8.51
N ASN A 115 1.19 5.90 8.48
CA ASN A 115 2.25 5.78 9.49
C ASN A 115 3.61 6.17 8.90
N VAL A 116 3.73 7.42 8.46
CA VAL A 116 4.95 7.94 7.82
C VAL A 116 6.20 7.68 8.67
N LYS A 117 6.05 7.75 9.99
CA LYS A 117 7.15 7.55 10.92
C LYS A 117 7.76 6.13 10.83
N ASP A 118 6.94 5.13 10.51
CA ASP A 118 7.40 3.75 10.38
C ASP A 118 8.30 3.56 9.15
N PHE A 119 8.31 4.52 8.24
CA PHE A 119 9.11 4.51 7.01
C PHE A 119 10.20 5.58 6.99
N GLU A 120 10.66 6.04 8.15
CA GLU A 120 11.74 7.04 8.23
C GLU A 120 13.02 6.57 7.57
N GLN A 121 13.30 5.27 7.61
CA GLN A 121 14.52 4.68 7.03
C GLN A 121 14.30 4.22 5.59
N SER A 122 13.15 4.52 5.01
CA SER A 122 12.83 4.13 3.64
C SER A 122 13.70 4.86 2.64
N ARG A 123 14.03 4.17 1.55
CA ARG A 123 14.68 4.75 0.38
C ARG A 123 13.70 5.54 -0.49
N ILE A 124 12.41 5.34 -0.26
CA ILE A 124 11.33 6.03 -0.97
C ILE A 124 10.61 6.93 0.02
N LYS A 125 10.29 8.15 -0.39
CA LYS A 125 9.61 9.10 0.49
C LYS A 125 8.22 8.58 0.84
N ALA A 126 7.93 8.50 2.15
CA ALA A 126 6.62 8.15 2.67
C ALA A 126 5.79 9.43 2.89
N ILE A 127 4.51 9.35 2.57
CA ILE A 127 3.60 10.50 2.64
C ILE A 127 2.20 9.97 2.93
N THR A 128 1.41 10.74 3.70
CA THR A 128 0.04 10.34 4.00
C THR A 128 -0.87 10.50 2.78
N PRO A 129 -1.99 9.77 2.73
CA PRO A 129 -2.98 10.00 1.66
C PRO A 129 -3.40 11.46 1.54
N ALA A 130 -3.68 12.12 2.67
CA ALA A 130 -4.08 13.53 2.67
C ALA A 130 -2.99 14.44 2.09
N GLU A 131 -1.75 14.24 2.52
CA GLU A 131 -0.60 15.01 1.99
C GLU A 131 -0.38 14.77 0.51
N PHE A 132 -0.54 13.52 0.06
CA PHE A 132 -0.38 13.19 -1.36
C PHE A 132 -1.42 13.94 -2.21
N ILE A 133 -2.68 13.94 -1.79
CA ILE A 133 -3.77 14.62 -2.48
C ILE A 133 -3.49 16.13 -2.54
N GLU A 134 -3.09 16.71 -1.42
CA GLU A 134 -2.76 18.13 -1.32
C GLU A 134 -1.58 18.50 -2.23
N THR A 135 -0.50 17.72 -2.18
CA THR A 135 0.74 17.95 -2.94
C THR A 135 0.52 17.82 -4.45
N THR A 136 -0.32 16.89 -4.87
CA THR A 136 -0.56 16.62 -6.30
C THR A 136 -1.74 17.40 -6.87
N GLY A 137 -2.47 18.12 -6.03
CA GLY A 137 -3.65 18.87 -6.47
C GLY A 137 -4.83 17.99 -6.88
N LEU A 138 -4.89 16.76 -6.39
CA LEU A 138 -6.01 15.85 -6.65
C LEU A 138 -7.19 16.17 -5.76
N GLU A 139 -7.75 17.34 -5.92
CA GLU A 139 -8.98 17.71 -5.23
C GLU A 139 -10.18 17.22 -6.04
N GLU A 140 -11.09 16.58 -5.36
CA GLU A 140 -12.41 16.29 -5.92
C GLU A 140 -13.45 17.27 -5.41
#